data_cf10d3bb78d6d82950aa8d25d3801d35
#
_entry.id   cf10d3bb78d6d82950aa8d25d3801d35
#
_cell.length_a   1.000
_cell.length_b   1.000
_cell.length_c   1.000
_cell.angle_alpha   90.00
_cell.angle_beta   90.00
_cell.angle_gamma   90.00
#
_symmetry.space_group_name_H-M   'P 1'
#
loop_
_entity.id
_entity.type
_entity.pdbx_description
1 polymer ?
#
loop_
_entity_poly.entity_id
_entity_poly.type
_entity_poly.pdbx_seq_one_letter_code
_entity_poly.pdbx_strand_id
1 'polypeptide(L)'
;MLYYLFQYLEQFNFPGARMFGYVSFRSLMAVILSLLISAIFGEYFINLLKRKQITETQRDASIDPFNVKKVGVPTMGGIIIIVAILIPCLLLGKLHNIYMILMLVTTLWLGTLGFLDDYIKVVRKRSEGLHGKFKIIGQVGLGFIVGVALYLSPDVVIRENVEIQQDGRVVDVIHKPVNEKSTKTTI
;
A
#
# COMPACT_ATOMS: atom_id res chain seq x y z
N MET A 1 2.18 -14.62 -3.48
CA MET A 1 3.03 -15.70 -4.03
C MET A 1 3.37 -16.72 -2.96
N LEU A 2 4.12 -16.35 -1.92
CA LEU A 2 4.47 -17.28 -0.82
C LEU A 2 3.25 -17.89 -0.11
N TYR A 3 2.15 -17.15 0.02
CA TYR A 3 0.90 -17.67 0.57
C TYR A 3 0.43 -18.95 -0.16
N TYR A 4 0.40 -18.92 -1.48
CA TYR A 4 -0.04 -20.08 -2.29
C TYR A 4 0.96 -21.23 -2.24
N LEU A 5 2.27 -20.90 -2.19
CA LEU A 5 3.33 -21.90 -2.04
C LEU A 5 3.18 -22.63 -0.70
N PHE A 6 2.99 -21.91 0.41
CA PHE A 6 2.83 -22.54 1.72
C PHE A 6 1.50 -23.30 1.86
N GLN A 7 0.44 -22.84 1.20
CA GLN A 7 -0.81 -23.58 1.11
C GLN A 7 -0.62 -24.92 0.36
N TYR A 8 0.20 -24.93 -0.68
CA TYR A 8 0.56 -26.19 -1.36
C TYR A 8 1.44 -27.07 -0.49
N LEU A 9 2.41 -26.52 0.24
CA LEU A 9 3.29 -27.25 1.16
C LEU A 9 2.52 -27.81 2.39
N GLU A 10 1.41 -27.20 2.77
CA GLU A 10 0.56 -27.71 3.85
C GLU A 10 -0.01 -29.11 3.50
N GLN A 11 -0.26 -29.41 2.22
CA GLN A 11 -0.69 -30.72 1.76
C GLN A 11 0.36 -31.83 2.03
N PHE A 12 1.63 -31.44 2.13
CA PHE A 12 2.75 -32.33 2.44
C PHE A 12 3.11 -32.35 3.93
N ASN A 13 2.26 -31.83 4.82
CA ASN A 13 2.49 -31.75 6.26
C ASN A 13 3.80 -31.05 6.64
N PHE A 14 4.22 -30.04 5.86
CA PHE A 14 5.43 -29.31 6.16
C PHE A 14 5.29 -28.53 7.49
N PRO A 15 6.20 -28.73 8.48
CA PRO A 15 6.10 -28.06 9.77
C PRO A 15 6.17 -26.55 9.60
N GLY A 16 5.19 -25.83 10.15
CA GLY A 16 5.12 -24.36 10.07
C GLY A 16 4.31 -23.78 8.89
N ALA A 17 3.94 -24.59 7.88
CA ALA A 17 3.14 -24.12 6.74
C ALA A 17 1.78 -23.53 7.19
N ARG A 18 1.16 -24.09 8.23
CA ARG A 18 -0.08 -23.60 8.84
C ARG A 18 -0.02 -22.17 9.35
N MET A 19 1.15 -21.70 9.80
CA MET A 19 1.33 -20.34 10.32
C MET A 19 1.03 -19.30 9.24
N PHE A 20 1.36 -19.59 7.97
CA PHE A 20 1.07 -18.71 6.84
C PHE A 20 -0.43 -18.64 6.48
N GLY A 21 -1.26 -19.52 7.03
CA GLY A 21 -2.72 -19.41 6.96
C GLY A 21 -3.28 -18.23 7.76
N TYR A 22 -2.65 -17.87 8.89
CA TYR A 22 -3.10 -16.80 9.76
C TYR A 22 -2.74 -15.42 9.18
N VAL A 23 -3.74 -14.53 9.12
CA VAL A 23 -3.56 -13.15 8.63
C VAL A 23 -2.57 -12.37 9.51
N SER A 24 -2.69 -12.52 10.84
CA SER A 24 -1.81 -11.84 11.81
C SER A 24 -0.33 -12.20 11.62
N PHE A 25 -0.02 -13.47 11.37
CA PHE A 25 1.33 -13.92 11.12
C PHE A 25 1.89 -13.31 9.83
N ARG A 26 1.11 -13.35 8.74
CA ARG A 26 1.51 -12.77 7.45
C ARG A 26 1.71 -11.25 7.52
N SER A 27 0.83 -10.55 8.24
CA SER A 27 0.96 -9.09 8.40
C SER A 27 2.22 -8.73 9.19
N LEU A 28 2.52 -9.45 10.27
CA LEU A 28 3.75 -9.25 11.04
C LEU A 28 5.00 -9.50 10.20
N MET A 29 5.03 -10.62 9.47
CA MET A 29 6.13 -10.95 8.57
C MET A 29 6.29 -9.93 7.45
N ALA A 30 5.19 -9.38 6.91
CA ALA A 30 5.24 -8.33 5.91
C ALA A 30 5.87 -7.04 6.45
N VAL A 31 5.54 -6.65 7.69
CA VAL A 31 6.15 -5.49 8.36
C VAL A 31 7.63 -5.70 8.57
N ILE A 32 8.03 -6.84 9.13
CA ILE A 32 9.46 -7.16 9.35
C ILE A 32 10.23 -7.13 8.02
N LEU A 33 9.69 -7.78 6.99
CA LEU A 33 10.32 -7.84 5.67
C LEU A 33 10.43 -6.45 5.03
N SER A 34 9.40 -5.61 5.17
CA SER A 34 9.41 -4.22 4.69
C SER A 34 10.50 -3.39 5.37
N LEU A 35 10.65 -3.52 6.69
CA LEU A 35 11.70 -2.84 7.45
C LEU A 35 13.10 -3.32 7.03
N LEU A 36 13.29 -4.62 6.85
CA LEU A 36 14.56 -5.18 6.39
C LEU A 36 14.92 -4.70 4.98
N ILE A 37 13.96 -4.71 4.05
CA ILE A 37 14.18 -4.21 2.69
C ILE A 37 14.55 -2.73 2.74
N SER A 38 13.83 -1.91 3.52
CA SER A 38 14.11 -0.48 3.64
C SER A 38 15.49 -0.22 4.26
N ALA A 39 15.89 -0.99 5.28
CA ALA A 39 17.20 -0.83 5.94
C ALA A 39 18.36 -1.23 5.02
N ILE A 40 18.26 -2.38 4.33
CA ILE A 40 19.33 -2.92 3.49
C ILE A 40 19.48 -2.12 2.19
N PHE A 41 18.34 -1.88 1.50
CA PHE A 41 18.36 -1.22 0.19
C PHE A 41 18.30 0.30 0.26
N GLY A 42 17.89 0.88 1.42
CA GLY A 42 17.74 2.32 1.59
C GLY A 42 19.04 3.07 1.33
N GLU A 43 20.14 2.67 1.97
CA GLU A 43 21.44 3.31 1.80
C GLU A 43 21.98 3.17 0.36
N TYR A 44 21.84 1.98 -0.22
CA TYR A 44 22.23 1.76 -1.61
C TYR A 44 21.49 2.69 -2.58
N PHE A 45 20.18 2.81 -2.41
CA PHE A 45 19.34 3.66 -3.26
C PHE A 45 19.62 5.15 -3.07
N ILE A 46 19.81 5.59 -1.82
CA ILE A 46 20.20 6.97 -1.50
C ILE A 46 21.53 7.32 -2.17
N ASN A 47 22.51 6.43 -2.09
CA ASN A 47 23.81 6.65 -2.71
C ASN A 47 23.74 6.65 -4.24
N LEU A 48 22.87 5.79 -4.82
CA LEU A 48 22.60 5.78 -6.26
C LEU A 48 21.98 7.10 -6.73
N LEU A 49 20.99 7.64 -5.99
CA LEU A 49 20.34 8.91 -6.30
C LEU A 49 21.32 10.08 -6.18
N LYS A 50 22.17 10.08 -5.15
CA LYS A 50 23.23 11.08 -4.99
C LYS A 50 24.23 11.07 -6.15
N ARG A 51 24.65 9.87 -6.59
CA ARG A 51 25.57 9.73 -7.74
C ARG A 51 25.01 10.28 -9.04
N LYS A 52 23.69 10.13 -9.25
CA LYS A 52 22.99 10.66 -10.43
C LYS A 52 22.65 12.15 -10.31
N GLN A 53 23.15 12.83 -9.26
CA GLN A 53 22.88 14.26 -8.99
C GLN A 53 21.38 14.61 -8.94
N ILE A 54 20.54 13.65 -8.54
CA ILE A 54 19.11 13.85 -8.33
C ILE A 54 18.95 14.49 -6.94
N THR A 55 19.51 15.67 -6.77
CA THR A 55 19.44 16.46 -5.56
C THR A 55 18.57 17.68 -5.79
N GLU A 56 17.90 18.13 -4.74
CA GLU A 56 17.09 19.34 -4.80
C GLU A 56 17.96 20.54 -5.17
N THR A 57 17.56 21.28 -6.21
CA THR A 57 18.23 22.53 -6.60
C THR A 57 18.04 23.53 -5.46
N GLN A 58 19.12 24.20 -5.04
CA GLN A 58 19.06 25.26 -4.04
C GLN A 58 17.92 26.23 -4.35
N ARG A 59 16.96 26.35 -3.44
CA ARG A 59 16.13 27.56 -3.36
C ARG A 59 17.03 28.66 -2.88
N ASP A 60 16.98 29.83 -3.55
CA ASP A 60 17.77 30.98 -3.20
C ASP A 60 17.70 31.22 -1.68
N ALA A 61 18.88 31.27 -1.05
CA ALA A 61 19.02 31.43 0.40
C ALA A 61 18.40 32.76 0.92
N SER A 62 18.02 33.64 0.02
CA SER A 62 17.33 34.91 0.30
C SER A 62 15.84 34.70 0.70
N ILE A 63 15.23 33.55 0.40
CA ILE A 63 13.79 33.36 0.60
C ILE A 63 13.53 32.54 1.89
N ASP A 64 14.47 31.69 2.31
CA ASP A 64 14.25 30.86 3.50
C ASP A 64 15.58 30.44 4.17
N PRO A 65 16.04 31.18 5.20
CA PRO A 65 17.31 30.89 5.87
C PRO A 65 17.36 29.58 6.62
N PHE A 66 16.19 28.94 6.90
CA PHE A 66 16.11 27.66 7.57
C PHE A 66 16.33 26.46 6.61
N ASN A 67 16.26 26.65 5.30
CA ASN A 67 16.40 25.59 4.29
C ASN A 67 17.83 25.32 3.82
N VAL A 68 18.81 26.10 4.28
CA VAL A 68 20.23 25.95 3.93
C VAL A 68 20.80 24.57 4.32
N LYS A 69 20.21 23.90 5.33
CA LYS A 69 20.62 22.57 5.78
C LYS A 69 20.16 21.41 4.88
N LYS A 70 19.29 21.65 3.88
CA LYS A 70 18.76 20.61 2.99
C LYS A 70 19.54 20.42 1.70
N VAL A 71 20.66 21.12 1.54
CA VAL A 71 21.55 20.96 0.38
C VAL A 71 22.12 19.56 0.37
N GLY A 72 21.86 18.81 -0.70
CA GLY A 72 22.37 17.44 -0.87
C GLY A 72 21.44 16.32 -0.43
N VAL A 73 20.20 16.62 0.01
CA VAL A 73 19.19 15.59 0.26
C VAL A 73 18.63 15.12 -1.09
N PRO A 74 18.69 13.81 -1.41
CA PRO A 74 18.14 13.32 -2.66
C PRO A 74 16.61 13.43 -2.67
N THR A 75 16.06 13.93 -3.77
CA THR A 75 14.64 13.83 -4.09
C THR A 75 14.34 12.39 -4.56
N MET A 76 13.07 12.01 -4.65
CA MET A 76 12.61 10.66 -5.06
C MET A 76 12.80 9.54 -4.02
N GLY A 77 13.02 9.87 -2.73
CA GLY A 77 13.08 8.87 -1.65
C GLY A 77 11.81 8.02 -1.49
N GLY A 78 10.66 8.54 -1.96
CA GLY A 78 9.37 7.82 -1.96
C GLY A 78 9.39 6.48 -2.68
N ILE A 79 10.25 6.31 -3.70
CA ILE A 79 10.39 5.03 -4.42
C ILE A 79 10.82 3.91 -3.48
N ILE A 80 11.75 4.18 -2.55
CA ILE A 80 12.24 3.20 -1.58
C ILE A 80 11.08 2.70 -0.72
N ILE A 81 10.25 3.62 -0.24
CA ILE A 81 9.09 3.31 0.62
C ILE A 81 8.09 2.46 -0.15
N ILE A 82 7.76 2.83 -1.40
CA ILE A 82 6.82 2.10 -2.24
C ILE A 82 7.32 0.69 -2.51
N VAL A 83 8.57 0.53 -2.89
CA VAL A 83 9.18 -0.79 -3.16
C VAL A 83 9.22 -1.64 -1.89
N ALA A 84 9.61 -1.04 -0.75
CA ALA A 84 9.66 -1.73 0.53
C ALA A 84 8.28 -2.22 1.02
N ILE A 85 7.20 -1.56 0.64
CA ILE A 85 5.83 -1.98 0.96
C ILE A 85 5.30 -2.98 -0.08
N LEU A 86 5.48 -2.70 -1.38
CA LEU A 86 4.92 -3.52 -2.45
C LEU A 86 5.48 -4.94 -2.48
N ILE A 87 6.80 -5.11 -2.28
CA ILE A 87 7.43 -6.43 -2.34
C ILE A 87 6.84 -7.39 -1.29
N PRO A 88 6.80 -7.05 0.03
CA PRO A 88 6.19 -7.93 1.01
C PRO A 88 4.70 -8.17 0.78
N CYS A 89 3.96 -7.14 0.34
CA CYS A 89 2.54 -7.25 0.02
C CYS A 89 2.28 -8.24 -1.12
N LEU A 90 3.09 -8.22 -2.18
CA LEU A 90 2.99 -9.17 -3.29
C LEU A 90 3.40 -10.59 -2.88
N LEU A 91 4.39 -10.73 -1.99
CA LEU A 91 4.89 -12.03 -1.54
C LEU A 91 3.90 -12.71 -0.58
N LEU A 92 3.42 -11.99 0.43
CA LEU A 92 2.65 -12.53 1.55
C LEU A 92 1.15 -12.30 1.42
N GLY A 93 0.71 -11.38 0.55
CA GLY A 93 -0.68 -11.04 0.34
C GLY A 93 -1.48 -12.14 -0.37
N LYS A 94 -2.78 -12.22 -0.05
CA LYS A 94 -3.76 -13.05 -0.77
C LYS A 94 -4.25 -12.28 -2.00
N LEU A 95 -3.59 -12.48 -3.15
CA LEU A 95 -3.82 -11.70 -4.37
C LEU A 95 -5.21 -11.86 -5.00
N HIS A 96 -5.97 -12.89 -4.63
CA HIS A 96 -7.36 -13.08 -5.10
C HIS A 96 -8.36 -12.22 -4.33
N ASN A 97 -7.93 -11.52 -3.27
CA ASN A 97 -8.81 -10.66 -2.51
C ASN A 97 -8.91 -9.29 -3.20
N ILE A 98 -10.14 -8.84 -3.51
CA ILE A 98 -10.40 -7.56 -4.18
C ILE A 98 -9.79 -6.38 -3.42
N TYR A 99 -9.87 -6.38 -2.09
CA TYR A 99 -9.28 -5.32 -1.27
C TYR A 99 -7.77 -5.24 -1.42
N MET A 100 -7.10 -6.42 -1.52
CA MET A 100 -5.66 -6.47 -1.71
C MET A 100 -5.25 -5.95 -3.08
N ILE A 101 -6.01 -6.31 -4.12
CA ILE A 101 -5.78 -5.80 -5.49
C ILE A 101 -5.96 -4.28 -5.52
N LEU A 102 -7.04 -3.77 -4.95
CA LEU A 102 -7.31 -2.34 -4.91
C LEU A 102 -6.24 -1.57 -4.13
N MET A 103 -5.76 -2.11 -3.00
CA MET A 103 -4.64 -1.51 -2.26
C MET A 103 -3.37 -1.43 -3.11
N LEU A 104 -3.01 -2.51 -3.81
CA LEU A 104 -1.84 -2.55 -4.67
C LEU A 104 -1.95 -1.55 -5.83
N VAL A 105 -3.11 -1.53 -6.51
CA VAL A 105 -3.38 -0.58 -7.61
C VAL A 105 -3.33 0.85 -7.13
N THR A 106 -3.96 1.16 -5.99
CA THR A 106 -3.94 2.49 -5.38
C THR A 106 -2.53 2.94 -5.03
N THR A 107 -1.74 2.06 -4.42
CA THR A 107 -0.35 2.35 -4.05
C THR A 107 0.51 2.60 -5.26
N LEU A 108 0.38 1.79 -6.32
CA LEU A 108 1.10 1.98 -7.58
C LEU A 108 0.68 3.27 -8.28
N TRP A 109 -0.61 3.57 -8.33
CA TRP A 109 -1.13 4.79 -8.97
C TRP A 109 -0.63 6.05 -8.29
N LEU A 110 -0.81 6.15 -6.96
CA LEU A 110 -0.33 7.29 -6.19
C LEU A 110 1.19 7.38 -6.18
N GLY A 111 1.87 6.24 -6.12
CA GLY A 111 3.32 6.15 -6.25
C GLY A 111 3.83 6.68 -7.58
N THR A 112 3.16 6.34 -8.68
CA THR A 112 3.49 6.85 -10.02
C THR A 112 3.27 8.36 -10.10
N LEU A 113 2.16 8.87 -9.55
CA LEU A 113 1.90 10.32 -9.50
C LEU A 113 2.98 11.06 -8.70
N GLY A 114 3.37 10.53 -7.54
CA GLY A 114 4.45 11.09 -6.74
C GLY A 114 5.80 11.04 -7.45
N PHE A 115 6.10 9.92 -8.10
CA PHE A 115 7.31 9.77 -8.90
C PHE A 115 7.38 10.78 -10.05
N LEU A 116 6.27 10.95 -10.79
CA LEU A 116 6.19 11.93 -11.89
C LEU A 116 6.38 13.37 -11.37
N ASP A 117 5.83 13.69 -10.20
CA ASP A 117 6.02 14.99 -9.57
C ASP A 117 7.50 15.27 -9.29
N ASP A 118 8.16 14.31 -8.64
CA ASP A 118 9.58 14.43 -8.31
C ASP A 118 10.47 14.40 -9.57
N TYR A 119 10.12 13.55 -10.55
CA TYR A 119 10.85 13.49 -11.82
C TYR A 119 10.80 14.82 -12.58
N ILE A 120 9.62 15.47 -12.65
CA ILE A 120 9.47 16.76 -13.30
C ILE A 120 10.29 17.84 -12.59
N LYS A 121 10.31 17.83 -11.25
CA LYS A 121 11.13 18.76 -10.46
C LYS A 121 12.62 18.66 -10.81
N VAL A 122 13.11 17.41 -10.91
CA VAL A 122 14.52 17.14 -11.21
C VAL A 122 14.88 17.52 -12.65
N VAL A 123 14.07 17.05 -13.63
CA VAL A 123 14.37 17.26 -15.06
C VAL A 123 14.22 18.73 -15.47
N ARG A 124 13.14 19.36 -15.01
CA ARG A 124 12.87 20.78 -15.35
C ARG A 124 13.58 21.79 -14.45
N LYS A 125 14.26 21.31 -13.39
CA LYS A 125 14.91 22.15 -12.38
C LYS A 125 13.97 23.23 -11.82
N ARG A 126 12.69 22.94 -11.73
CA ARG A 126 11.65 23.82 -11.19
C ARG A 126 11.12 23.23 -9.89
N SER A 127 10.99 24.07 -8.87
CA SER A 127 10.46 23.65 -7.55
C SER A 127 8.96 23.28 -7.55
N GLU A 128 8.21 23.67 -8.58
CA GLU A 128 6.75 23.50 -8.60
C GLU A 128 6.28 22.08 -8.93
N GLY A 129 7.11 21.22 -9.56
CA GLY A 129 6.75 19.84 -9.92
C GLY A 129 5.54 19.75 -10.87
N LEU A 130 4.68 18.76 -10.63
CA LEU A 130 3.44 18.57 -11.38
C LEU A 130 2.40 19.62 -10.97
N HIS A 131 1.73 20.23 -11.95
CA HIS A 131 0.69 21.22 -11.68
C HIS A 131 -0.40 20.67 -10.76
N GLY A 132 -0.81 21.41 -9.74
CA GLY A 132 -1.75 20.98 -8.70
C GLY A 132 -3.06 20.37 -9.25
N LYS A 133 -3.56 20.92 -10.36
CA LYS A 133 -4.76 20.42 -11.04
C LYS A 133 -4.63 18.95 -11.48
N PHE A 134 -3.48 18.56 -12.01
CA PHE A 134 -3.25 17.16 -12.44
C PHE A 134 -3.16 16.19 -11.26
N LYS A 135 -2.61 16.64 -10.11
CA LYS A 135 -2.60 15.86 -8.88
C LYS A 135 -4.01 15.58 -8.40
N ILE A 136 -4.84 16.63 -8.33
CA ILE A 136 -6.22 16.52 -7.89
C ILE A 136 -7.03 15.60 -8.84
N ILE A 137 -6.91 15.80 -10.15
CA ILE A 137 -7.60 14.96 -11.14
C ILE A 137 -7.17 13.48 -10.98
N GLY A 138 -5.87 13.22 -10.81
CA GLY A 138 -5.36 11.87 -10.62
C GLY A 138 -5.87 11.21 -9.34
N GLN A 139 -5.99 11.95 -8.24
CA GLN A 139 -6.52 11.47 -6.96
C GLN A 139 -8.04 11.24 -7.00
N VAL A 140 -8.79 12.20 -7.53
CA VAL A 140 -10.26 12.09 -7.67
C VAL A 140 -10.62 10.96 -8.63
N GLY A 141 -9.92 10.85 -9.78
CA GLY A 141 -10.10 9.76 -10.73
C GLY A 141 -9.86 8.39 -10.11
N LEU A 142 -8.78 8.25 -9.31
CA LEU A 142 -8.51 7.02 -8.58
C LEU A 142 -9.62 6.70 -7.57
N GLY A 143 -10.07 7.70 -6.79
CA GLY A 143 -11.15 7.52 -5.83
C GLY A 143 -12.44 7.04 -6.50
N PHE A 144 -12.76 7.59 -7.67
CA PHE A 144 -13.90 7.16 -8.47
C PHE A 144 -13.75 5.71 -8.94
N ILE A 145 -12.59 5.34 -9.50
CA ILE A 145 -12.31 3.96 -9.96
C ILE A 145 -12.44 2.97 -8.80
N VAL A 146 -11.84 3.27 -7.64
CA VAL A 146 -11.92 2.41 -6.45
C VAL A 146 -13.36 2.30 -5.95
N GLY A 147 -14.10 3.41 -5.90
CA GLY A 147 -15.50 3.43 -5.48
C GLY A 147 -16.39 2.58 -6.40
N VAL A 148 -16.23 2.73 -7.72
CA VAL A 148 -16.95 1.92 -8.71
C VAL A 148 -16.56 0.44 -8.61
N ALA A 149 -15.28 0.13 -8.46
CA ALA A 149 -14.81 -1.25 -8.32
C ALA A 149 -15.40 -1.92 -7.06
N LEU A 150 -15.46 -1.22 -5.93
CA LEU A 150 -16.09 -1.74 -4.71
C LEU A 150 -17.61 -1.89 -4.87
N TYR A 151 -18.25 -0.95 -5.56
CA TYR A 151 -19.70 -1.01 -5.79
C TYR A 151 -20.11 -2.17 -6.71
N LEU A 152 -19.33 -2.41 -7.77
CA LEU A 152 -19.62 -3.46 -8.76
C LEU A 152 -19.15 -4.85 -8.33
N SER A 153 -18.19 -4.94 -7.43
CA SER A 153 -17.63 -6.23 -7.03
C SER A 153 -18.64 -7.07 -6.22
N PRO A 154 -18.90 -8.32 -6.62
CA PRO A 154 -19.74 -9.24 -5.85
C PRO A 154 -19.05 -9.74 -4.57
N ASP A 155 -17.71 -9.65 -4.49
CA ASP A 155 -16.93 -10.11 -3.34
C ASP A 155 -16.97 -9.11 -2.16
N VAL A 156 -17.51 -7.92 -2.38
CA VAL A 156 -17.72 -6.91 -1.35
C VAL A 156 -19.07 -7.16 -0.69
N VAL A 157 -19.06 -7.96 0.37
CA VAL A 157 -20.25 -8.30 1.15
C VAL A 157 -20.13 -7.77 2.57
N ILE A 158 -21.24 -7.30 3.12
CA ILE A 158 -21.35 -6.94 4.53
C ILE A 158 -21.53 -8.22 5.31
N ARG A 159 -20.75 -8.39 6.39
CA ARG A 159 -20.92 -9.49 7.33
C ARG A 159 -21.81 -9.01 8.45
N GLU A 160 -22.98 -9.58 8.57
CA GLU A 160 -23.88 -9.35 9.69
C GLU A 160 -23.64 -10.39 10.79
N ASN A 161 -23.65 -9.92 12.02
CA ASN A 161 -23.58 -10.79 13.20
C ASN A 161 -24.98 -11.39 13.39
N VAL A 162 -25.13 -12.67 13.08
CA VAL A 162 -26.39 -13.37 13.35
C VAL A 162 -26.24 -14.03 14.73
N GLU A 163 -27.01 -13.52 15.70
CA GLU A 163 -27.10 -14.12 17.02
C GLU A 163 -28.02 -15.34 16.96
N ILE A 164 -27.51 -16.50 17.29
CA ILE A 164 -28.32 -17.70 17.44
C ILE A 164 -28.87 -17.71 18.86
N GLN A 165 -30.17 -17.46 18.99
CA GLN A 165 -30.87 -17.55 20.28
C GLN A 165 -31.47 -18.95 20.40
N GLN A 166 -31.07 -19.69 21.40
CA GLN A 166 -31.75 -20.90 21.89
C GLN A 166 -32.30 -20.62 23.30
N ASP A 167 -33.58 -20.85 23.53
CA ASP A 167 -34.29 -20.59 24.79
C ASP A 167 -34.08 -19.16 25.36
N GLY A 168 -34.08 -18.15 24.50
CA GLY A 168 -33.94 -16.75 24.93
C GLY A 168 -32.52 -16.36 25.39
N ARG A 169 -31.53 -17.24 25.21
CA ARG A 169 -30.11 -16.96 25.46
C ARG A 169 -29.31 -16.97 24.18
N VAL A 170 -28.45 -15.97 24.00
CA VAL A 170 -27.49 -15.95 22.90
C VAL A 170 -26.43 -17.01 23.14
N VAL A 171 -26.45 -18.08 22.33
CA VAL A 171 -25.54 -19.22 22.46
C VAL A 171 -24.32 -19.06 21.58
N ASP A 172 -24.47 -18.44 20.41
CA ASP A 172 -23.35 -18.24 19.49
C ASP A 172 -23.61 -17.02 18.56
N VAL A 173 -22.52 -16.38 18.11
CA VAL A 173 -22.58 -15.27 17.16
C VAL A 173 -21.85 -15.70 15.90
N ILE A 174 -22.62 -16.00 14.85
CA ILE A 174 -22.05 -16.41 13.56
C ILE A 174 -21.99 -15.23 12.61
N HIS A 175 -20.80 -14.96 12.09
CA HIS A 175 -20.59 -13.99 11.02
C HIS A 175 -20.99 -14.59 9.67
N LYS A 176 -22.22 -14.43 9.24
CA LYS A 176 -22.67 -14.86 7.92
C LYS A 176 -22.51 -13.72 6.91
N PRO A 177 -21.98 -13.99 5.70
CA PRO A 177 -22.05 -13.03 4.62
C PRO A 177 -23.53 -12.84 4.23
N VAL A 178 -24.01 -11.61 4.27
CA VAL A 178 -25.35 -11.28 3.76
C VAL A 178 -25.24 -11.17 2.25
N ASN A 179 -26.02 -11.99 1.52
CA ASN A 179 -26.03 -12.00 0.04
C ASN A 179 -26.67 -10.75 -0.57
N GLU A 180 -27.11 -9.80 0.24
CA GLU A 180 -27.69 -8.55 -0.24
C GLU A 180 -26.63 -7.43 -0.20
N LYS A 181 -26.49 -6.72 -1.32
CA LYS A 181 -25.73 -5.47 -1.38
C LYS A 181 -26.46 -4.44 -0.50
N SER A 182 -26.05 -4.34 0.74
CA SER A 182 -26.56 -3.34 1.64
C SER A 182 -25.67 -2.10 1.59
N THR A 183 -26.26 -0.93 1.40
CA THR A 183 -25.62 0.37 1.54
C THR A 183 -25.56 0.83 3.00
N LYS A 184 -25.99 0.00 3.95
CA LYS A 184 -25.92 0.30 5.38
C LYS A 184 -24.48 0.18 5.85
N THR A 185 -23.90 1.31 6.19
CA THR A 185 -22.64 1.35 6.99
C THR A 185 -23.00 1.02 8.43
N THR A 186 -22.60 -0.12 8.90
CA THR A 186 -22.56 -0.42 10.33
C THR A 186 -21.37 0.34 10.93
N ILE A 187 -21.66 1.33 11.73
CA ILE A 187 -20.73 2.00 12.63
C ILE A 187 -20.61 1.15 13.91
#